data_7b05aa97cfdd4e5fa92508a339192e8d
#
_entry.id   7b05aa97cfdd4e5fa92508a339192e8d
#
_cell.length_a   1.000
_cell.length_b   1.000
_cell.length_c   1.000
_cell.angle_alpha   90.00
_cell.angle_beta   90.00
_cell.angle_gamma   90.00
#
_symmetry.space_group_name_H-M   'P 1'
#
loop_
_entity.id
_entity.type
_entity.pdbx_description
1 polymer ?
#
loop_
_entity_poly.entity_id
_entity_poly.type
_entity_poly.pdbx_seq_one_letter_code
_entity_poly.pdbx_strand_id
1 'polypeptide(L)'
;MPPKYRTYLIFGAPGSGKGTQGLTLGTIPGFFHCACGDVFRSIDTRTPLGQAFLEYSSKGQLVPDEITVELWRVRIQHCVDAHEFKPEIDFLVLDGIPRNIQQAELLGPFLDVRKVFHLSCPDRSKLVTRLKKRALKDNRLDDANEEVIHKRLETYERESKPLLDHYGPDLTVQIDATEPPLIVLNKIVSSIALDRGDDSDFTGRQ
;
A
#
# COMPACT_ATOMS: atom_id res chain seq x y z
N MET A 1 7.46 23.78 -7.09
CA MET A 1 7.47 22.31 -6.93
C MET A 1 6.23 21.79 -7.62
N PRO A 2 6.27 20.64 -8.29
CA PRO A 2 5.05 20.04 -8.80
C PRO A 2 4.04 19.83 -7.66
N PRO A 3 2.74 19.89 -7.92
CA PRO A 3 1.74 19.61 -6.91
C PRO A 3 1.92 18.19 -6.37
N LYS A 4 1.74 18.02 -5.05
CA LYS A 4 1.80 16.70 -4.42
C LYS A 4 0.55 15.89 -4.77
N TYR A 5 0.70 14.58 -4.87
CA TYR A 5 -0.42 13.67 -5.09
C TYR A 5 -1.27 13.52 -3.83
N ARG A 6 -2.57 13.83 -3.92
CA ARG A 6 -3.52 13.58 -2.82
C ARG A 6 -3.62 12.08 -2.58
N THR A 7 -3.23 11.62 -1.39
CA THR A 7 -2.93 10.20 -1.17
C THR A 7 -3.64 9.65 0.05
N TYR A 8 -4.24 8.48 -0.12
CA TYR A 8 -4.65 7.58 0.95
C TYR A 8 -3.68 6.41 1.06
N LEU A 9 -3.15 6.19 2.27
CA LEU A 9 -2.24 5.07 2.53
C LEU A 9 -2.99 3.90 3.16
N ILE A 10 -2.73 2.67 2.69
CA ILE A 10 -3.28 1.46 3.30
C ILE A 10 -2.13 0.69 3.94
N PHE A 11 -2.10 0.68 5.27
CA PHE A 11 -1.13 -0.03 6.08
C PHE A 11 -1.70 -1.28 6.72
N GLY A 12 -0.81 -2.18 7.13
CA GLY A 12 -1.15 -3.40 7.85
C GLY A 12 -0.18 -4.51 7.54
N ALA A 13 -0.15 -5.51 8.39
CA ALA A 13 0.72 -6.68 8.26
C ALA A 13 0.49 -7.42 6.92
N PRO A 14 1.47 -8.18 6.42
CA PRO A 14 1.25 -9.14 5.36
C PRO A 14 0.02 -10.02 5.68
N GLY A 15 -0.89 -10.20 4.71
CA GLY A 15 -2.13 -10.95 4.90
C GLY A 15 -3.31 -10.18 5.54
N SER A 16 -3.15 -8.89 5.92
CA SER A 16 -4.24 -8.08 6.49
C SER A 16 -5.34 -7.69 5.51
N GLY A 17 -5.12 -7.85 4.18
CA GLY A 17 -6.13 -7.55 3.17
C GLY A 17 -5.93 -6.21 2.45
N LYS A 18 -4.79 -5.52 2.63
CA LYS A 18 -4.48 -4.25 1.96
C LYS A 18 -4.78 -4.26 0.47
N GLY A 19 -4.19 -5.21 -0.27
CA GLY A 19 -4.38 -5.31 -1.71
C GLY A 19 -5.83 -5.53 -2.12
N THR A 20 -6.61 -6.29 -1.36
CA THR A 20 -8.05 -6.48 -1.61
C THR A 20 -8.79 -5.14 -1.51
N GLN A 21 -8.53 -4.37 -0.47
CA GLN A 21 -9.17 -3.08 -0.27
C GLN A 21 -8.70 -2.04 -1.30
N GLY A 22 -7.38 -1.99 -1.55
CA GLY A 22 -6.79 -1.09 -2.54
C GLY A 22 -7.32 -1.34 -3.95
N LEU A 23 -7.36 -2.59 -4.39
CA LEU A 23 -7.94 -2.97 -5.69
C LEU A 23 -9.41 -2.55 -5.80
N THR A 24 -10.21 -2.79 -4.76
CA THR A 24 -11.62 -2.40 -4.79
C THR A 24 -11.78 -0.88 -4.81
N LEU A 25 -11.01 -0.13 -4.02
CA LEU A 25 -11.02 1.33 -4.08
C LEU A 25 -10.63 1.85 -5.46
N GLY A 26 -9.62 1.25 -6.10
CA GLY A 26 -9.18 1.62 -7.44
C GLY A 26 -10.20 1.40 -8.55
N THR A 27 -11.30 0.68 -8.29
CA THR A 27 -12.44 0.57 -9.23
C THR A 27 -13.44 1.70 -9.11
N ILE A 28 -13.34 2.51 -8.06
CA ILE A 28 -14.23 3.65 -7.83
C ILE A 28 -13.69 4.86 -8.62
N PRO A 29 -14.52 5.55 -9.42
CA PRO A 29 -14.08 6.75 -10.14
C PRO A 29 -13.45 7.80 -9.20
N GLY A 30 -12.35 8.40 -9.63
CA GLY A 30 -11.59 9.36 -8.86
C GLY A 30 -10.59 8.73 -7.86
N PHE A 31 -10.32 7.42 -7.99
CA PHE A 31 -9.27 6.74 -7.23
C PHE A 31 -8.36 5.95 -8.16
N PHE A 32 -7.06 6.09 -7.94
CA PHE A 32 -6.04 5.30 -8.62
C PHE A 32 -5.27 4.45 -7.61
N HIS A 33 -5.35 3.13 -7.73
CA HIS A 33 -4.65 2.20 -6.84
C HIS A 33 -3.25 1.85 -7.39
N CYS A 34 -2.22 2.04 -6.57
CA CYS A 34 -0.87 1.61 -6.85
C CYS A 34 -0.36 0.70 -5.73
N ALA A 35 -0.26 -0.60 -6.03
CA ALA A 35 0.34 -1.59 -5.15
C ALA A 35 1.83 -1.73 -5.47
N CYS A 36 2.70 -1.28 -4.58
CA CYS A 36 4.16 -1.37 -4.74
C CYS A 36 4.63 -2.81 -4.97
N GLY A 37 4.03 -3.78 -4.28
CA GLY A 37 4.35 -5.19 -4.48
C GLY A 37 4.06 -5.69 -5.89
N ASP A 38 3.08 -5.15 -6.59
CA ASP A 38 2.76 -5.55 -7.97
C ASP A 38 3.72 -4.87 -8.95
N VAL A 39 4.15 -3.64 -8.66
CA VAL A 39 5.22 -2.97 -9.43
C VAL A 39 6.48 -3.83 -9.45
N PHE A 40 6.93 -4.29 -8.29
CA PHE A 40 8.12 -5.15 -8.21
C PHE A 40 7.92 -6.50 -8.91
N ARG A 41 6.76 -7.13 -8.80
CA ARG A 41 6.48 -8.42 -9.44
C ARG A 41 6.37 -8.33 -10.97
N SER A 42 6.09 -7.15 -11.50
CA SER A 42 6.07 -6.92 -12.95
C SER A 42 7.46 -6.70 -13.56
N ILE A 43 8.51 -6.56 -12.74
CA ILE A 43 9.88 -6.38 -13.21
C ILE A 43 10.38 -7.70 -13.82
N ASP A 44 11.03 -7.61 -14.98
CA ASP A 44 11.70 -8.76 -15.58
C ASP A 44 12.80 -9.28 -14.65
N THR A 45 12.61 -10.48 -14.13
CA THR A 45 13.53 -11.15 -13.20
C THR A 45 14.92 -11.43 -13.77
N ARG A 46 15.11 -11.28 -15.08
CA ARG A 46 16.41 -11.39 -15.75
C ARG A 46 17.24 -10.11 -15.64
N THR A 47 16.63 -9.00 -15.30
CA THR A 47 17.33 -7.71 -15.08
C THR A 47 18.03 -7.69 -13.71
N PRO A 48 19.12 -6.91 -13.54
CA PRO A 48 19.78 -6.76 -12.24
C PRO A 48 18.81 -6.34 -11.14
N LEU A 49 17.85 -5.49 -11.47
CA LEU A 49 16.82 -5.01 -10.53
C LEU A 49 15.83 -6.12 -10.14
N GLY A 50 15.39 -6.92 -11.10
CA GLY A 50 14.54 -8.08 -10.84
C GLY A 50 15.25 -9.15 -10.01
N GLN A 51 16.53 -9.38 -10.23
CA GLN A 51 17.36 -10.28 -9.42
C GLN A 51 17.50 -9.76 -7.98
N ALA A 52 17.80 -8.48 -7.80
CA ALA A 52 17.84 -7.84 -6.47
C ALA A 52 16.49 -8.00 -5.74
N PHE A 53 15.37 -7.73 -6.43
CA PHE A 53 14.05 -7.94 -5.83
C PHE A 53 13.85 -9.39 -5.37
N LEU A 54 14.17 -10.38 -6.19
CA LEU A 54 14.04 -11.79 -5.82
C LEU A 54 14.92 -12.15 -4.63
N GLU A 55 16.14 -11.63 -4.56
CA GLU A 55 17.04 -11.88 -3.44
C GLU A 55 16.47 -11.40 -2.11
N TYR A 56 15.96 -10.17 -2.04
CA TYR A 56 15.37 -9.62 -0.82
C TYR A 56 14.02 -10.26 -0.48
N SER A 57 13.13 -10.41 -1.47
CA SER A 57 11.78 -10.93 -1.26
C SER A 57 11.76 -12.40 -0.83
N SER A 58 12.68 -13.22 -1.37
CA SER A 58 12.82 -14.63 -0.98
C SER A 58 13.24 -14.81 0.48
N LYS A 59 13.94 -13.84 1.04
CA LYS A 59 14.35 -13.79 2.45
C LYS A 59 13.36 -13.06 3.35
N GLY A 60 12.23 -12.57 2.83
CA GLY A 60 11.25 -11.75 3.55
C GLY A 60 11.76 -10.38 3.98
N GLN A 61 12.81 -9.89 3.33
CA GLN A 61 13.44 -8.60 3.58
C GLN A 61 12.85 -7.50 2.68
N LEU A 62 13.07 -6.24 3.07
CA LEU A 62 12.75 -5.09 2.22
C LEU A 62 13.86 -4.85 1.19
N VAL A 63 13.46 -4.45 -0.01
CA VAL A 63 14.39 -3.92 -1.03
C VAL A 63 14.91 -2.56 -0.53
N PRO A 64 16.16 -2.15 -0.83
CA PRO A 64 16.70 -0.85 -0.47
C PRO A 64 15.76 0.30 -0.80
N ASP A 65 15.68 1.28 0.11
CA ASP A 65 14.64 2.32 0.10
C ASP A 65 14.72 3.23 -1.12
N GLU A 66 15.92 3.62 -1.52
CA GLU A 66 16.16 4.47 -2.69
C GLU A 66 15.69 3.77 -3.98
N ILE A 67 15.98 2.47 -4.11
CA ILE A 67 15.54 1.66 -5.26
C ILE A 67 14.02 1.54 -5.25
N THR A 68 13.44 1.28 -4.07
CA THR A 68 11.99 1.15 -3.91
C THR A 68 11.25 2.43 -4.31
N VAL A 69 11.70 3.58 -3.81
CA VAL A 69 11.08 4.88 -4.09
C VAL A 69 11.27 5.29 -5.55
N GLU A 70 12.46 5.06 -6.12
CA GLU A 70 12.70 5.39 -7.53
C GLU A 70 11.84 4.56 -8.47
N LEU A 71 11.71 3.25 -8.21
CA LEU A 71 10.79 2.40 -8.98
C LEU A 71 9.34 2.86 -8.91
N TRP A 72 8.89 3.23 -7.71
CA TRP A 72 7.56 3.77 -7.52
C TRP A 72 7.39 5.08 -8.33
N ARG A 73 8.37 5.99 -8.29
CA ARG A 73 8.35 7.25 -9.06
C ARG A 73 8.23 7.01 -10.56
N VAL A 74 9.07 6.12 -11.09
CA VAL A 74 9.04 5.76 -12.52
C VAL A 74 7.67 5.18 -12.89
N ARG A 75 7.12 4.29 -12.07
CA ARG A 75 5.79 3.71 -12.31
C ARG A 75 4.68 4.76 -12.30
N ILE A 76 4.65 5.63 -11.27
CA ILE A 76 3.63 6.68 -11.18
C ILE A 76 3.74 7.64 -12.36
N GLN A 77 4.94 8.06 -12.73
CA GLN A 77 5.13 8.93 -13.89
C GLN A 77 4.61 8.27 -15.17
N HIS A 78 4.93 6.99 -15.38
CA HIS A 78 4.39 6.24 -16.52
C HIS A 78 2.85 6.20 -16.53
N CYS A 79 2.21 6.02 -15.36
CA CYS A 79 0.74 6.03 -15.27
C CYS A 79 0.14 7.42 -15.59
N VAL A 80 0.83 8.50 -15.18
CA VAL A 80 0.44 9.87 -15.52
C VAL A 80 0.56 10.10 -17.02
N ASP A 81 1.68 9.74 -17.63
CA ASP A 81 1.94 9.90 -19.05
C ASP A 81 0.97 9.09 -19.92
N ALA A 82 0.58 7.90 -19.45
CA ALA A 82 -0.42 7.04 -20.09
C ALA A 82 -1.88 7.46 -19.82
N HIS A 83 -2.11 8.53 -19.06
CA HIS A 83 -3.43 8.98 -18.60
C HIS A 83 -4.24 7.94 -17.79
N GLU A 84 -3.57 6.94 -17.22
CA GLU A 84 -4.16 5.98 -16.29
C GLU A 84 -4.40 6.60 -14.91
N PHE A 85 -3.52 7.51 -14.48
CA PHE A 85 -3.62 8.31 -13.27
C PHE A 85 -3.67 9.79 -13.63
N LYS A 86 -4.66 10.49 -13.14
CA LYS A 86 -4.88 11.93 -13.39
C LYS A 86 -4.80 12.69 -12.06
N PRO A 87 -3.61 13.18 -11.65
CA PRO A 87 -3.39 13.76 -10.32
C PRO A 87 -4.33 14.92 -9.95
N GLU A 88 -4.85 15.64 -10.95
CA GLU A 88 -5.76 16.79 -10.77
C GLU A 88 -7.15 16.38 -10.28
N ILE A 89 -7.58 15.15 -10.60
CA ILE A 89 -8.93 14.67 -10.30
C ILE A 89 -8.94 13.40 -9.46
N ASP A 90 -7.89 12.55 -9.55
CA ASP A 90 -7.82 11.28 -8.84
C ASP A 90 -7.09 11.41 -7.50
N PHE A 91 -7.51 10.60 -6.55
CA PHE A 91 -6.76 10.31 -5.33
C PHE A 91 -5.89 9.07 -5.55
N LEU A 92 -4.64 9.17 -5.13
CA LEU A 92 -3.73 8.04 -5.13
C LEU A 92 -3.99 7.15 -3.91
N VAL A 93 -4.25 5.87 -4.13
CA VAL A 93 -4.35 4.86 -3.07
C VAL A 93 -3.09 4.03 -3.09
N LEU A 94 -2.22 4.19 -2.08
CA LEU A 94 -0.95 3.47 -1.98
C LEU A 94 -1.06 2.26 -1.05
N ASP A 95 -0.64 1.10 -1.54
CA ASP A 95 -0.51 -0.13 -0.79
C ASP A 95 0.93 -0.67 -0.86
N GLY A 96 1.53 -0.91 0.30
CA GLY A 96 2.83 -1.52 0.40
C GLY A 96 4.04 -0.59 0.20
N ILE A 97 3.81 0.71 0.20
CA ILE A 97 4.81 1.78 0.31
C ILE A 97 4.13 2.99 0.98
N PRO A 98 4.81 3.74 1.88
CA PRO A 98 6.11 3.41 2.50
C PRO A 98 6.06 2.17 3.40
N ARG A 99 7.21 1.54 3.63
CA ARG A 99 7.36 0.40 4.55
C ARG A 99 8.20 0.70 5.78
N ASN A 100 8.85 1.85 5.80
CA ASN A 100 9.60 2.37 6.94
C ASN A 100 9.63 3.89 6.90
N ILE A 101 10.18 4.51 7.96
CA ILE A 101 10.22 5.97 8.10
C ILE A 101 11.07 6.62 6.99
N GLN A 102 12.19 6.01 6.62
CA GLN A 102 13.06 6.53 5.56
C GLN A 102 12.32 6.63 4.21
N GLN A 103 11.55 5.61 3.84
CA GLN A 103 10.69 5.68 2.66
C GLN A 103 9.63 6.77 2.78
N ALA A 104 9.03 6.97 3.96
CA ALA A 104 8.05 8.03 4.18
C ALA A 104 8.66 9.42 3.98
N GLU A 105 9.88 9.63 4.48
CA GLU A 105 10.63 10.88 4.29
C GLU A 105 10.98 11.11 2.80
N LEU A 106 11.47 10.09 2.10
CA LEU A 106 11.79 10.16 0.67
C LEU A 106 10.55 10.42 -0.20
N LEU A 107 9.38 9.94 0.21
CA LEU A 107 8.10 10.16 -0.47
C LEU A 107 7.42 11.49 -0.10
N GLY A 108 7.75 12.07 1.05
CA GLY A 108 7.15 13.30 1.58
C GLY A 108 7.09 14.48 0.59
N PRO A 109 8.10 14.70 -0.27
CA PRO A 109 8.04 15.74 -1.31
C PRO A 109 6.96 15.51 -2.38
N PHE A 110 6.51 14.27 -2.57
CA PHE A 110 5.58 13.88 -3.65
C PHE A 110 4.15 13.64 -3.16
N LEU A 111 3.97 13.33 -1.87
CA LEU A 111 2.67 12.91 -1.33
C LEU A 111 2.05 13.99 -0.45
N ASP A 112 0.77 14.24 -0.66
CA ASP A 112 -0.14 14.91 0.27
C ASP A 112 -1.01 13.82 0.92
N VAL A 113 -0.56 13.34 2.09
CA VAL A 113 -1.22 12.23 2.79
C VAL A 113 -2.44 12.74 3.53
N ARG A 114 -3.62 12.35 3.05
CA ARG A 114 -4.92 12.75 3.61
C ARG A 114 -5.34 11.84 4.78
N LYS A 115 -5.21 10.52 4.62
CA LYS A 115 -5.43 9.53 5.69
C LYS A 115 -4.58 8.28 5.51
N VAL A 116 -4.38 7.62 6.63
CA VAL A 116 -3.68 6.35 6.76
C VAL A 116 -4.65 5.30 7.32
N PHE A 117 -5.03 4.32 6.52
CA PHE A 117 -5.90 3.21 6.95
C PHE A 117 -5.06 2.05 7.45
N HIS A 118 -5.02 1.88 8.77
CA HIS A 118 -4.30 0.77 9.39
C HIS A 118 -5.21 -0.44 9.55
N LEU A 119 -5.02 -1.45 8.69
CA LEU A 119 -5.72 -2.73 8.74
C LEU A 119 -5.08 -3.62 9.82
N SER A 120 -5.59 -3.51 11.04
CA SER A 120 -5.08 -4.21 12.22
C SER A 120 -5.61 -5.64 12.27
N CYS A 121 -4.70 -6.60 12.43
CA CYS A 121 -5.04 -8.00 12.69
C CYS A 121 -4.04 -8.55 13.72
N PRO A 122 -4.36 -8.50 15.03
CA PRO A 122 -3.46 -8.93 16.09
C PRO A 122 -3.23 -10.45 16.10
N ASP A 123 -4.15 -11.23 15.54
CA ASP A 123 -4.03 -12.68 15.45
C ASP A 123 -3.11 -13.09 14.30
N ARG A 124 -1.85 -13.40 14.64
CA ARG A 124 -0.84 -13.84 13.66
C ARG A 124 -1.22 -15.13 12.94
N SER A 125 -1.93 -16.04 13.60
CA SER A 125 -2.33 -17.33 13.01
C SER A 125 -3.28 -17.14 11.82
N LYS A 126 -4.19 -16.16 11.92
CA LYS A 126 -5.08 -15.77 10.82
C LYS A 126 -4.29 -15.20 9.64
N LEU A 127 -3.26 -14.38 9.92
CA LEU A 127 -2.41 -13.81 8.87
C LEU A 127 -1.65 -14.91 8.12
N VAL A 128 -1.02 -15.85 8.85
CA VAL A 128 -0.31 -16.99 8.26
C VAL A 128 -1.24 -17.83 7.39
N THR A 129 -2.45 -18.15 7.90
CA THR A 129 -3.46 -18.90 7.14
C THR A 129 -3.87 -18.18 5.85
N ARG A 130 -4.08 -16.86 5.90
CA ARG A 130 -4.44 -16.05 4.73
C ARG A 130 -3.30 -16.01 3.71
N LEU A 131 -2.05 -15.90 4.16
CA LEU A 131 -0.88 -15.88 3.29
C LEU A 131 -0.68 -17.23 2.60
N LYS A 132 -0.79 -18.36 3.31
CA LYS A 132 -0.74 -19.71 2.73
C LYS A 132 -1.84 -19.90 1.65
N LYS A 133 -3.08 -19.47 1.92
CA LYS A 133 -4.16 -19.51 0.91
C LYS A 133 -3.84 -18.66 -0.31
N ARG A 134 -3.26 -17.47 -0.11
CA ARG A 134 -2.85 -16.57 -1.20
C ARG A 134 -1.73 -17.16 -2.03
N ALA A 135 -0.76 -17.86 -1.43
CA ALA A 135 0.30 -18.56 -2.15
C ALA A 135 -0.25 -19.52 -3.20
N LEU A 136 -1.26 -20.29 -2.81
CA LEU A 136 -1.92 -21.26 -3.71
C LEU A 136 -2.76 -20.57 -4.80
N LYS A 137 -3.46 -19.48 -4.47
CA LYS A 137 -4.36 -18.80 -5.40
C LYS A 137 -3.60 -17.94 -6.42
N ASP A 138 -2.60 -17.20 -5.96
CA ASP A 138 -1.96 -16.13 -6.73
C ASP A 138 -0.53 -16.52 -7.15
N ASN A 139 -0.14 -17.80 -6.98
CA ASN A 139 1.20 -18.34 -7.28
C ASN A 139 2.34 -17.49 -6.68
N ARG A 140 2.15 -17.04 -5.43
CA ARG A 140 3.12 -16.19 -4.72
C ARG A 140 4.15 -17.04 -3.97
N LEU A 141 5.35 -17.16 -4.54
CA LEU A 141 6.45 -17.94 -3.95
C LEU A 141 6.89 -17.38 -2.58
N ASP A 142 6.79 -16.07 -2.37
CA ASP A 142 7.12 -15.39 -1.11
C ASP A 142 6.13 -15.69 0.04
N ASP A 143 4.99 -16.31 -0.25
CA ASP A 143 4.01 -16.78 0.73
C ASP A 143 3.99 -18.33 0.86
N ALA A 144 4.81 -19.03 0.09
CA ALA A 144 4.81 -20.50 0.08
C ALA A 144 5.61 -21.11 1.23
N ASN A 145 6.59 -20.37 1.77
CA ASN A 145 7.44 -20.81 2.88
C ASN A 145 7.03 -20.14 4.19
N GLU A 146 6.76 -20.97 5.22
CA GLU A 146 6.32 -20.47 6.55
C GLU A 146 7.38 -19.62 7.25
N GLU A 147 8.66 -19.98 7.13
CA GLU A 147 9.75 -19.18 7.69
C GLU A 147 9.82 -17.78 7.06
N VAL A 148 9.61 -17.69 5.74
CA VAL A 148 9.54 -16.41 5.03
C VAL A 148 8.33 -15.60 5.48
N ILE A 149 7.18 -16.25 5.69
CA ILE A 149 5.98 -15.60 6.22
C ILE A 149 6.29 -14.99 7.61
N HIS A 150 6.87 -15.77 8.53
CA HIS A 150 7.22 -15.29 9.86
C HIS A 150 8.20 -14.12 9.80
N LYS A 151 9.22 -14.21 8.96
CA LYS A 151 10.20 -13.13 8.75
C LYS A 151 9.55 -11.85 8.23
N ARG A 152 8.60 -11.95 7.31
CA ARG A 152 7.84 -10.80 6.80
C ARG A 152 6.97 -10.15 7.88
N LEU A 153 6.37 -10.95 8.77
CA LEU A 153 5.59 -10.42 9.90
C LEU A 153 6.50 -9.70 10.91
N GLU A 154 7.68 -10.25 11.20
CA GLU A 154 8.68 -9.60 12.05
C GLU A 154 9.19 -8.30 11.43
N THR A 155 9.50 -8.33 10.13
CA THR A 155 9.94 -7.13 9.38
C THR A 155 8.87 -6.03 9.44
N TYR A 156 7.59 -6.40 9.28
CA TYR A 156 6.48 -5.45 9.42
C TYR A 156 6.43 -4.82 10.83
N GLU A 157 6.51 -5.61 11.88
CA GLU A 157 6.46 -5.10 13.27
C GLU A 157 7.63 -4.16 13.58
N ARG A 158 8.81 -4.47 13.07
CA ARG A 158 10.03 -3.68 13.31
C ARG A 158 10.11 -2.42 12.46
N GLU A 159 9.81 -2.54 11.16
CA GLU A 159 10.07 -1.48 10.18
C GLU A 159 8.84 -0.65 9.85
N SER A 160 7.68 -1.31 9.66
CA SER A 160 6.50 -0.65 9.10
C SER A 160 5.55 -0.13 10.17
N LYS A 161 5.40 -0.83 11.27
CA LYS A 161 4.50 -0.43 12.35
C LYS A 161 4.85 0.94 12.97
N PRO A 162 6.13 1.33 13.12
CA PRO A 162 6.51 2.68 13.58
C PRO A 162 5.99 3.83 12.69
N LEU A 163 5.59 3.56 11.44
CA LEU A 163 4.97 4.56 10.58
C LEU A 163 3.64 5.11 11.13
N LEU A 164 2.95 4.33 11.96
CA LEU A 164 1.71 4.78 12.60
C LEU A 164 1.97 5.96 13.56
N ASP A 165 3.08 5.91 14.28
CA ASP A 165 3.53 6.99 15.16
C ASP A 165 4.02 8.20 14.34
N HIS A 166 4.71 7.93 13.22
CA HIS A 166 5.22 8.96 12.30
C HIS A 166 4.08 9.80 11.67
N TYR A 167 2.99 9.16 11.24
CA TYR A 167 1.82 9.88 10.69
C TYR A 167 0.89 10.42 11.78
N GLY A 168 0.93 9.82 12.97
CA GLY A 168 0.15 10.24 14.14
C GLY A 168 -1.33 9.84 14.10
N PRO A 169 -2.03 10.02 15.23
CA PRO A 169 -3.40 9.59 15.40
C PRO A 169 -4.41 10.38 14.56
N ASP A 170 -4.13 11.65 14.24
CA ASP A 170 -5.04 12.53 13.50
C ASP A 170 -5.24 12.07 12.04
N LEU A 171 -4.17 11.52 11.43
CA LEU A 171 -4.22 10.96 10.08
C LEU A 171 -4.56 9.47 10.07
N THR A 172 -4.36 8.74 11.18
CA THR A 172 -4.46 7.30 11.21
C THR A 172 -5.84 6.83 11.66
N VAL A 173 -6.49 6.03 10.81
CA VAL A 173 -7.75 5.33 11.11
C VAL A 173 -7.45 3.86 11.29
N GLN A 174 -7.64 3.34 12.51
CA GLN A 174 -7.46 1.92 12.80
C GLN A 174 -8.74 1.14 12.46
N ILE A 175 -8.58 0.09 11.65
CA ILE A 175 -9.69 -0.76 11.19
C ILE A 175 -9.38 -2.21 11.51
N ASP A 176 -10.33 -2.92 12.13
CA ASP A 176 -10.21 -4.35 12.41
C ASP A 176 -10.30 -5.16 11.10
N ALA A 177 -9.15 -5.70 10.67
CA ALA A 177 -9.04 -6.54 9.47
C ALA A 177 -9.43 -8.00 9.69
N THR A 178 -9.93 -8.37 10.87
CA THR A 178 -10.52 -9.69 11.13
C THR A 178 -11.96 -9.78 10.64
N GLU A 179 -12.62 -8.63 10.46
CA GLU A 179 -13.97 -8.52 9.95
C GLU A 179 -14.07 -8.93 8.45
N PRO A 180 -15.27 -9.21 7.96
CA PRO A 180 -15.50 -9.46 6.53
C PRO A 180 -14.96 -8.31 5.65
N PRO A 181 -14.39 -8.61 4.47
CA PRO A 181 -13.80 -7.58 3.59
C PRO A 181 -14.74 -6.43 3.25
N LEU A 182 -16.05 -6.69 3.12
CA LEU A 182 -17.05 -5.67 2.84
C LEU A 182 -17.22 -4.69 4.00
N ILE A 183 -17.15 -5.17 5.24
CA ILE A 183 -17.24 -4.31 6.44
C ILE A 183 -15.99 -3.43 6.55
N VAL A 184 -14.80 -4.02 6.30
CA VAL A 184 -13.55 -3.27 6.24
C VAL A 184 -13.62 -2.16 5.18
N LEU A 185 -14.10 -2.50 3.98
CA LEU A 185 -14.29 -1.52 2.90
C LEU A 185 -15.23 -0.40 3.30
N ASN A 186 -16.37 -0.73 3.88
CA ASN A 186 -17.35 0.27 4.33
C ASN A 186 -16.73 1.27 5.31
N LYS A 187 -15.93 0.82 6.27
CA LYS A 187 -15.23 1.69 7.22
C LYS A 187 -14.23 2.63 6.52
N ILE A 188 -13.50 2.12 5.53
CA ILE A 188 -12.57 2.94 4.72
C ILE A 188 -13.36 4.01 3.96
N VAL A 189 -14.38 3.61 3.19
CA VAL A 189 -15.16 4.52 2.35
C VAL A 189 -15.89 5.57 3.19
N SER A 190 -16.48 5.18 4.32
CA SER A 190 -17.14 6.12 5.23
C SER A 190 -16.16 7.16 5.78
N SER A 191 -14.93 6.75 6.12
CA SER A 191 -13.89 7.67 6.59
C SER A 191 -13.41 8.63 5.48
N ILE A 192 -13.32 8.17 4.23
CA ILE A 192 -13.00 9.02 3.07
C ILE A 192 -14.12 10.02 2.80
N ALA A 193 -15.38 9.59 2.88
CA ALA A 193 -16.53 10.45 2.65
C ALA A 193 -16.60 11.61 3.66
N LEU A 194 -16.25 11.37 4.93
CA LEU A 194 -16.16 12.39 5.95
C LEU A 194 -15.03 13.39 5.68
N ASP A 195 -13.86 12.91 5.24
CA ASP A 195 -12.70 13.73 4.88
C ASP A 195 -13.00 14.67 3.69
N ARG A 196 -13.75 14.16 2.68
CA ARG A 196 -14.15 14.94 1.51
C ARG A 196 -15.23 15.97 1.79
N GLY A 197 -16.00 15.82 2.86
CA GLY A 197 -17.02 16.80 3.26
C GLY A 197 -16.42 18.17 3.61
N ASP A 198 -15.15 18.21 3.97
CA ASP A 198 -14.41 19.43 4.23
C ASP A 198 -13.77 20.08 2.98
N ASP A 199 -13.64 19.33 1.88
CA ASP A 199 -13.12 19.82 0.60
C ASP A 199 -14.27 20.37 -0.26
N SER A 200 -14.60 21.65 -0.14
CA SER A 200 -15.63 22.35 -0.93
C SER A 200 -15.35 22.41 -2.44
N ASP A 201 -14.21 21.92 -2.90
CA ASP A 201 -13.77 21.99 -4.29
C ASP A 201 -14.35 20.89 -5.21
N PHE A 202 -15.14 19.93 -4.68
CA PHE A 202 -15.65 18.80 -5.48
C PHE A 202 -17.05 19.03 -6.09
N THR A 203 -17.65 20.21 -5.93
CA THR A 203 -19.03 20.51 -6.41
C THR A 203 -19.10 21.03 -7.86
N GLY A 204 -18.10 20.81 -8.67
CA GLY A 204 -18.07 21.38 -10.00
C GLY A 204 -17.57 20.47 -11.11
N ARG A 205 -18.32 19.39 -11.45
CA ARG A 205 -18.46 18.93 -12.86
C ARG A 205 -19.34 17.67 -12.90
N GLN A 206 -20.62 17.89 -13.19
CA GLN A 206 -21.47 16.89 -13.86
C GLN A 206 -21.08 16.85 -15.35
#